data_d05dd30e076715e04eafd7b09a6ecd77
#
_entry.id   d05dd30e076715e04eafd7b09a6ecd77
#
_cell.length_a   1.000
_cell.length_b   1.000
_cell.length_c   1.000
_cell.angle_alpha   90.00
_cell.angle_beta   90.00
_cell.angle_gamma   90.00
#
_symmetry.space_group_name_H-M   'P 1'
#
loop_
_entity.id
_entity.type
_entity.pdbx_description
1 polymer ?
#
loop_
_entity_poly.entity_id
_entity_poly.type
_entity_poly.pdbx_seq_one_letter_code
_entity_poly.pdbx_strand_id
1 'polypeptide(L)'
;FYIIAGLVRCDAGKLSLSGTDLKHKSLSERTSMGLSYLPQESSIFRGLSVEENIYAALEQREDLDKAKKLTKLSELLEEFNLNEFSKTLGLKLSGGERRRAEIARSLASNPKFILLDEPFAGIDPLAVSDLKNTIRSLNNKNIGVLISDHNVRDTMNICSKVLVVNKGKIIANGSPKEIAKDDLVKEVYLGKNFLAEW
;
A
#
# COMPACT_ATOMS: atom_id res chain seq x y z
N PHE A 1 -2.26 6.90 -9.67
CA PHE A 1 -2.72 6.71 -8.28
C PHE A 1 -3.69 7.79 -7.85
N TYR A 2 -3.38 9.07 -7.98
CA TYR A 2 -4.22 10.16 -7.49
C TYR A 2 -5.67 10.14 -8.04
N ILE A 3 -5.84 9.75 -9.30
CA ILE A 3 -7.18 9.53 -9.88
C ILE A 3 -7.90 8.38 -9.19
N ILE A 4 -7.21 7.26 -8.96
CA ILE A 4 -7.78 6.08 -8.29
C ILE A 4 -8.10 6.38 -6.83
N ALA A 5 -7.24 7.13 -6.14
CA ALA A 5 -7.47 7.58 -4.77
C ALA A 5 -8.60 8.61 -4.64
N GLY A 6 -8.91 9.36 -5.71
CA GLY A 6 -9.93 10.42 -5.68
C GLY A 6 -9.39 11.80 -5.31
N LEU A 7 -8.07 11.97 -5.38
CA LEU A 7 -7.39 13.25 -5.16
C LEU A 7 -7.42 14.14 -6.41
N VAL A 8 -7.47 13.53 -7.59
CA VAL A 8 -7.58 14.20 -8.88
C VAL A 8 -8.79 13.64 -9.62
N ARG A 9 -9.54 14.51 -10.29
CA ARG A 9 -10.71 14.11 -11.10
C ARG A 9 -10.26 13.37 -12.36
N CYS A 10 -11.08 12.39 -12.76
CA CYS A 10 -10.89 11.65 -14.01
C CYS A 10 -11.67 12.36 -15.13
N ASP A 11 -11.01 12.69 -16.23
CA ASP A 11 -11.66 13.30 -17.41
C ASP A 11 -12.58 12.31 -18.11
N ALA A 12 -12.10 11.09 -18.35
CA ALA A 12 -12.82 10.04 -19.05
C ALA A 12 -12.44 8.65 -18.48
N GLY A 13 -13.24 7.64 -18.83
CA GLY A 13 -13.03 6.27 -18.41
C GLY A 13 -13.99 5.82 -17.32
N LYS A 14 -13.80 4.57 -16.86
CA LYS A 14 -14.59 3.94 -15.80
C LYS A 14 -13.67 3.50 -14.67
N LEU A 15 -14.08 3.72 -13.44
CA LEU A 15 -13.41 3.29 -12.25
C LEU A 15 -14.44 2.71 -11.29
N SER A 16 -14.29 1.44 -10.92
CA SER A 16 -15.24 0.77 -10.02
C SER A 16 -14.50 -0.09 -8.98
N LEU A 17 -15.10 -0.21 -7.80
CA LEU A 17 -14.67 -1.11 -6.73
C LEU A 17 -15.88 -1.99 -6.36
N SER A 18 -15.70 -3.31 -6.45
CA SER A 18 -16.78 -4.29 -6.17
C SER A 18 -18.10 -3.96 -6.88
N GLY A 19 -18.00 -3.54 -8.15
CA GLY A 19 -19.16 -3.18 -8.98
C GLY A 19 -19.72 -1.76 -8.78
N THR A 20 -19.25 -1.02 -7.77
CA THR A 20 -19.69 0.35 -7.50
C THR A 20 -18.80 1.37 -8.21
N ASP A 21 -19.42 2.32 -8.94
CA ASP A 21 -18.69 3.40 -9.63
C ASP A 21 -18.07 4.38 -8.63
N LEU A 22 -16.78 4.64 -8.81
CA LEU A 22 -16.00 5.56 -7.99
C LEU A 22 -15.75 6.92 -8.66
N LYS A 23 -16.18 7.15 -9.90
CA LYS A 23 -15.75 8.31 -10.70
C LYS A 23 -15.95 9.64 -10.00
N HIS A 24 -17.09 9.82 -9.31
CA HIS A 24 -17.46 11.06 -8.64
C HIS A 24 -17.30 11.01 -7.11
N LYS A 25 -16.69 9.93 -6.59
CA LYS A 25 -16.50 9.72 -5.17
C LYS A 25 -15.22 10.40 -4.69
N SER A 26 -15.32 11.14 -3.59
CA SER A 26 -14.17 11.71 -2.86
C SER A 26 -13.29 10.63 -2.24
N LEU A 27 -12.08 10.99 -1.82
CA LEU A 27 -11.18 10.09 -1.08
C LEU A 27 -11.87 9.48 0.15
N SER A 28 -12.59 10.30 0.95
CA SER A 28 -13.30 9.84 2.14
C SER A 28 -14.38 8.80 1.81
N GLU A 29 -15.23 9.08 0.79
CA GLU A 29 -16.24 8.12 0.34
C GLU A 29 -15.62 6.81 -0.16
N ARG A 30 -14.50 6.88 -0.92
CA ARG A 30 -13.79 5.68 -1.39
C ARG A 30 -13.20 4.88 -0.22
N THR A 31 -12.69 5.57 0.80
CA THR A 31 -12.21 4.91 2.02
C THR A 31 -13.33 4.17 2.74
N SER A 32 -14.50 4.79 2.89
CA SER A 32 -15.69 4.13 3.48
C SER A 32 -16.17 2.93 2.65
N MET A 33 -15.90 2.91 1.34
CA MET A 33 -16.22 1.79 0.45
C MET A 33 -15.15 0.68 0.46
N GLY A 34 -14.05 0.88 1.18
CA GLY A 34 -12.97 -0.07 1.36
C GLY A 34 -11.75 0.15 0.45
N LEU A 35 -11.56 1.34 -0.12
CA LEU A 35 -10.33 1.70 -0.83
C LEU A 35 -9.41 2.50 0.08
N SER A 36 -8.28 1.95 0.48
CA SER A 36 -7.27 2.69 1.24
C SER A 36 -6.15 3.19 0.33
N TYR A 37 -5.57 4.33 0.66
CA TYR A 37 -4.44 4.92 -0.05
C TYR A 37 -3.31 5.28 0.91
N LEU A 38 -2.14 4.74 0.66
CA LEU A 38 -0.91 5.04 1.37
C LEU A 38 0.02 5.83 0.45
N PRO A 39 0.18 7.14 0.66
CA PRO A 39 1.02 8.00 -0.17
C PRO A 39 2.51 7.69 -0.02
N GLN A 40 3.31 8.17 -0.97
CA GLN A 40 4.76 8.14 -0.90
C GLN A 40 5.30 8.91 0.30
N GLU A 41 4.77 10.11 0.55
CA GLU A 41 5.13 10.89 1.72
C GLU A 41 4.54 10.30 3.00
N SER A 42 5.26 10.48 4.11
CA SER A 42 4.81 9.96 5.39
C SER A 42 3.47 10.58 5.81
N SER A 43 2.51 9.70 6.06
CA SER A 43 1.15 10.04 6.49
C SER A 43 0.93 9.89 8.00
N ILE A 44 1.95 9.44 8.76
CA ILE A 44 1.83 9.21 10.21
C ILE A 44 1.56 10.53 10.96
N PHE A 45 0.69 10.49 11.93
CA PHE A 45 0.50 11.62 12.86
C PHE A 45 1.70 11.68 13.81
N ARG A 46 2.60 12.63 13.55
CA ARG A 46 3.90 12.73 14.21
C ARG A 46 3.83 12.92 15.73
N GLY A 47 2.80 13.61 16.20
CA GLY A 47 2.55 13.91 17.62
C GLY A 47 1.81 12.80 18.37
N LEU A 48 1.35 11.76 17.70
CA LEU A 48 0.68 10.60 18.29
C LEU A 48 1.66 9.42 18.37
N SER A 49 1.46 8.55 19.36
CA SER A 49 2.14 7.26 19.45
C SER A 49 1.68 6.31 18.33
N VAL A 50 2.38 5.19 18.12
CA VAL A 50 1.99 4.17 17.15
C VAL A 50 0.59 3.64 17.44
N GLU A 51 0.29 3.28 18.68
CA GLU A 51 -1.04 2.78 19.07
C GLU A 51 -2.13 3.83 18.85
N GLU A 52 -1.88 5.10 19.19
CA GLU A 52 -2.84 6.20 18.97
C GLU A 52 -3.07 6.43 17.47
N ASN A 53 -2.04 6.34 16.64
CA ASN A 53 -2.17 6.40 15.19
C ASN A 53 -3.10 5.31 14.63
N ILE A 54 -2.93 4.06 15.09
CA ILE A 54 -3.76 2.93 14.63
C ILE A 54 -5.17 3.06 15.23
N TYR A 55 -5.26 3.42 16.50
CA TYR A 55 -6.55 3.55 17.19
C TYR A 55 -7.42 4.65 16.60
N ALA A 56 -6.84 5.77 16.16
CA ALA A 56 -7.57 6.85 15.49
C ALA A 56 -8.32 6.36 14.23
N ALA A 57 -7.75 5.40 13.50
CA ALA A 57 -8.46 4.77 12.37
C ALA A 57 -9.54 3.77 12.84
N LEU A 58 -9.30 3.05 13.95
CA LEU A 58 -10.29 2.15 14.54
C LEU A 58 -11.48 2.92 15.13
N GLU A 59 -11.30 4.13 15.61
CA GLU A 59 -12.39 4.97 16.12
C GLU A 59 -13.49 5.22 15.08
N GLN A 60 -13.10 5.32 13.80
CA GLN A 60 -14.04 5.52 12.69
C GLN A 60 -14.88 4.26 12.36
N ARG A 61 -14.57 3.10 12.96
CA ARG A 61 -15.28 1.84 12.76
C ARG A 61 -16.52 1.77 13.64
N GLU A 62 -17.67 2.10 13.09
CA GLU A 62 -18.97 2.06 13.79
C GLU A 62 -19.47 0.64 14.04
N ASP A 63 -18.98 -0.34 13.28
CA ASP A 63 -19.29 -1.76 13.41
C ASP A 63 -18.57 -2.47 14.56
N LEU A 64 -17.62 -1.79 15.23
CA LEU A 64 -16.85 -2.31 16.35
C LEU A 64 -17.17 -1.55 17.65
N ASP A 65 -17.49 -2.29 18.70
CA ASP A 65 -17.50 -1.74 20.06
C ASP A 65 -16.07 -1.47 20.59
N LYS A 66 -15.99 -0.80 21.73
CA LYS A 66 -14.68 -0.41 22.31
C LYS A 66 -13.77 -1.61 22.59
N ALA A 67 -14.33 -2.72 23.08
CA ALA A 67 -13.55 -3.92 23.40
C ALA A 67 -12.96 -4.54 22.14
N LYS A 68 -13.75 -4.67 21.06
CA LYS A 68 -13.29 -5.18 19.77
C LYS A 68 -12.26 -4.26 19.12
N LYS A 69 -12.39 -2.93 19.27
CA LYS A 69 -11.38 -1.96 18.78
C LYS A 69 -10.03 -2.17 19.49
N LEU A 70 -10.02 -2.40 20.80
CA LEU A 70 -8.79 -2.68 21.56
C LEU A 70 -8.18 -4.02 21.18
N THR A 71 -8.99 -5.07 21.01
CA THR A 71 -8.52 -6.35 20.52
C THR A 71 -7.88 -6.20 19.14
N LYS A 72 -8.54 -5.48 18.22
CA LYS A 72 -8.03 -5.23 16.87
C LYS A 72 -6.74 -4.42 16.86
N LEU A 73 -6.61 -3.45 17.76
CA LEU A 73 -5.36 -2.71 17.97
C LEU A 73 -4.22 -3.65 18.34
N SER A 74 -4.44 -4.53 19.33
CA SER A 74 -3.44 -5.51 19.78
C SER A 74 -3.02 -6.46 18.65
N GLU A 75 -3.98 -6.97 17.89
CA GLU A 75 -3.71 -7.83 16.72
C GLU A 75 -2.84 -7.12 15.67
N LEU A 76 -3.14 -5.85 15.36
CA LEU A 76 -2.37 -5.08 14.39
C LEU A 76 -0.97 -4.75 14.89
N LEU A 77 -0.80 -4.42 16.17
CA LEU A 77 0.51 -4.19 16.76
C LEU A 77 1.39 -5.44 16.71
N GLU A 78 0.82 -6.61 17.00
CA GLU A 78 1.52 -7.90 16.93
C GLU A 78 1.87 -8.27 15.50
N GLU A 79 0.89 -8.23 14.59
CA GLU A 79 1.07 -8.61 13.19
C GLU A 79 2.17 -7.80 12.48
N PHE A 80 2.28 -6.51 12.81
CA PHE A 80 3.25 -5.60 12.20
C PHE A 80 4.55 -5.46 13.00
N ASN A 81 4.75 -6.28 14.03
CA ASN A 81 5.92 -6.21 14.93
C ASN A 81 6.12 -4.79 15.49
N LEU A 82 5.04 -4.20 16.02
CA LEU A 82 5.01 -2.84 16.54
C LEU A 82 4.82 -2.77 18.06
N ASN A 83 4.74 -3.91 18.76
CA ASN A 83 4.49 -3.95 20.20
C ASN A 83 5.50 -3.14 21.00
N GLU A 84 6.80 -3.29 20.70
CA GLU A 84 7.88 -2.55 21.38
C GLU A 84 7.83 -1.04 21.10
N PHE A 85 7.24 -0.66 19.97
CA PHE A 85 7.12 0.73 19.53
C PHE A 85 5.74 1.35 19.83
N SER A 86 4.81 0.59 20.46
CA SER A 86 3.42 1.00 20.61
C SER A 86 3.25 2.39 21.23
N LYS A 87 4.10 2.73 22.21
CA LYS A 87 4.12 4.03 22.89
C LYS A 87 5.07 5.05 22.27
N THR A 88 5.79 4.69 21.22
CA THR A 88 6.75 5.58 20.56
C THR A 88 6.00 6.58 19.68
N LEU A 89 6.35 7.86 19.79
CA LEU A 89 5.75 8.91 18.94
C LEU A 89 6.15 8.72 17.47
N GLY A 90 5.23 9.00 16.56
CA GLY A 90 5.43 8.87 15.11
C GLY A 90 6.67 9.60 14.58
N LEU A 91 7.03 10.74 15.17
CA LEU A 91 8.21 11.51 14.80
C LEU A 91 9.54 10.80 15.09
N LYS A 92 9.56 9.84 16.04
CA LYS A 92 10.77 9.12 16.50
C LYS A 92 11.01 7.80 15.78
N LEU A 93 10.08 7.36 14.95
CA LEU A 93 10.16 6.10 14.23
C LEU A 93 11.19 6.15 13.10
N SER A 94 11.93 5.07 12.92
CA SER A 94 12.72 4.80 11.70
C SER A 94 11.81 4.72 10.47
N GLY A 95 12.38 4.75 9.26
CA GLY A 95 11.62 4.64 8.02
C GLY A 95 10.79 3.36 7.95
N GLY A 96 11.39 2.22 8.29
CA GLY A 96 10.72 0.91 8.27
C GLY A 96 9.61 0.77 9.31
N GLU A 97 9.86 1.17 10.58
CA GLU A 97 8.86 1.17 11.65
C GLU A 97 7.67 2.06 11.29
N ARG A 98 7.95 3.25 10.77
CA ARG A 98 6.94 4.21 10.33
C ARG A 98 6.08 3.61 9.23
N ARG A 99 6.68 2.99 8.21
CA ARG A 99 5.92 2.40 7.10
C ARG A 99 5.05 1.24 7.57
N ARG A 100 5.53 0.39 8.48
CA ARG A 100 4.71 -0.65 9.11
C ARG A 100 3.53 -0.07 9.88
N ALA A 101 3.75 0.99 10.67
CA ALA A 101 2.68 1.66 11.41
C ALA A 101 1.63 2.31 10.49
N GLU A 102 2.05 2.91 9.38
CA GLU A 102 1.16 3.49 8.37
C GLU A 102 0.29 2.42 7.70
N ILE A 103 0.87 1.26 7.35
CA ILE A 103 0.12 0.15 6.77
C ILE A 103 -0.84 -0.44 7.82
N ALA A 104 -0.41 -0.67 9.06
CA ALA A 104 -1.26 -1.15 10.15
C ALA A 104 -2.46 -0.21 10.36
N ARG A 105 -2.23 1.10 10.38
CA ARG A 105 -3.30 2.11 10.44
C ARG A 105 -4.25 2.01 9.24
N SER A 106 -3.72 1.82 8.04
CA SER A 106 -4.55 1.65 6.84
C SER A 106 -5.44 0.40 6.94
N LEU A 107 -4.93 -0.69 7.51
CA LEU A 107 -5.71 -1.92 7.71
C LEU A 107 -6.75 -1.80 8.82
N ALA A 108 -6.56 -0.91 9.77
CA ALA A 108 -7.55 -0.63 10.81
C ALA A 108 -8.91 -0.22 10.23
N SER A 109 -8.94 0.44 9.07
CA SER A 109 -10.17 0.78 8.34
C SER A 109 -10.84 -0.41 7.62
N ASN A 110 -10.26 -1.63 7.70
CA ASN A 110 -10.76 -2.84 7.05
C ASN A 110 -10.92 -2.69 5.52
N PRO A 111 -9.87 -2.34 4.79
CA PRO A 111 -9.97 -2.11 3.36
C PRO A 111 -10.18 -3.42 2.58
N LYS A 112 -10.88 -3.33 1.46
CA LYS A 112 -10.95 -4.38 0.42
C LYS A 112 -9.80 -4.28 -0.55
N PHE A 113 -9.26 -3.07 -0.72
CA PHE A 113 -8.19 -2.76 -1.66
C PHE A 113 -7.30 -1.65 -1.12
N ILE A 114 -5.99 -1.79 -1.24
CA ILE A 114 -5.01 -0.79 -0.80
C ILE A 114 -4.13 -0.35 -1.97
N LEU A 115 -3.95 0.96 -2.10
CA LEU A 115 -3.01 1.59 -3.01
C LEU A 115 -1.74 1.94 -2.22
N LEU A 116 -0.58 1.42 -2.63
CA LEU A 116 0.72 1.68 -2.02
C LEU A 116 1.58 2.46 -3.02
N ASP A 117 1.82 3.72 -2.73
CA ASP A 117 2.62 4.60 -3.58
C ASP A 117 4.06 4.63 -3.08
N GLU A 118 4.98 4.14 -3.90
CA GLU A 118 6.40 3.96 -3.60
C GLU A 118 6.69 3.41 -2.18
N PRO A 119 6.13 2.24 -1.82
CA PRO A 119 6.20 1.74 -0.45
C PRO A 119 7.63 1.45 0.03
N PHE A 120 8.57 1.26 -0.87
CA PHE A 120 9.98 0.93 -0.55
C PHE A 120 10.90 2.14 -0.53
N ALA A 121 10.42 3.33 -0.90
CA ALA A 121 11.23 4.53 -0.97
C ALA A 121 11.77 4.95 0.41
N GLY A 122 13.08 5.19 0.50
CA GLY A 122 13.72 5.68 1.72
C GLY A 122 13.76 4.70 2.89
N ILE A 123 13.60 3.40 2.63
CA ILE A 123 13.66 2.32 3.63
C ILE A 123 14.97 1.55 3.44
N ASP A 124 15.56 1.11 4.53
CA ASP A 124 16.77 0.27 4.49
C ASP A 124 16.47 -1.14 3.92
N PRO A 125 17.47 -1.83 3.31
CA PRO A 125 17.25 -3.10 2.62
C PRO A 125 16.68 -4.23 3.51
N LEU A 126 17.01 -4.25 4.80
CA LEU A 126 16.49 -5.27 5.73
C LEU A 126 14.99 -5.03 5.97
N ALA A 127 14.61 -3.79 6.27
CA ALA A 127 13.22 -3.41 6.46
C ALA A 127 12.37 -3.56 5.18
N VAL A 128 12.97 -3.43 3.98
CA VAL A 128 12.30 -3.74 2.70
C VAL A 128 11.90 -5.21 2.64
N SER A 129 12.76 -6.14 3.09
CA SER A 129 12.43 -7.57 3.11
C SER A 129 11.22 -7.87 3.99
N ASP A 130 11.18 -7.30 5.20
CA ASP A 130 10.06 -7.45 6.13
C ASP A 130 8.78 -6.85 5.57
N LEU A 131 8.89 -5.68 4.95
CA LEU A 131 7.75 -5.00 4.32
C LEU A 131 7.17 -5.79 3.16
N LYS A 132 8.01 -6.45 2.34
CA LYS A 132 7.54 -7.37 1.28
C LYS A 132 6.73 -8.52 1.84
N ASN A 133 7.19 -9.14 2.93
CA ASN A 133 6.48 -10.23 3.60
C ASN A 133 5.13 -9.73 4.13
N THR A 134 5.12 -8.56 4.72
CA THR A 134 3.91 -7.88 5.18
C THR A 134 2.92 -7.66 4.01
N ILE A 135 3.38 -7.10 2.89
CA ILE A 135 2.52 -6.86 1.73
C ILE A 135 1.98 -8.17 1.15
N ARG A 136 2.81 -9.22 1.08
CA ARG A 136 2.35 -10.55 0.63
C ARG A 136 1.25 -11.12 1.55
N SER A 137 1.35 -10.90 2.86
CA SER A 137 0.33 -11.39 3.81
C SER A 137 -1.05 -10.74 3.60
N LEU A 138 -1.12 -9.54 3.02
CA LEU A 138 -2.39 -8.88 2.71
C LEU A 138 -3.21 -9.67 1.69
N ASN A 139 -2.55 -10.32 0.73
CA ASN A 139 -3.23 -11.18 -0.25
C ASN A 139 -3.91 -12.39 0.43
N ASN A 140 -3.31 -12.96 1.47
CA ASN A 140 -3.89 -14.05 2.25
C ASN A 140 -5.15 -13.62 3.01
N LYS A 141 -5.34 -12.33 3.20
CA LYS A 141 -6.54 -11.71 3.81
C LYS A 141 -7.58 -11.28 2.78
N ASN A 142 -7.43 -11.68 1.51
CA ASN A 142 -8.28 -11.24 0.40
C ASN A 142 -8.29 -9.72 0.20
N ILE A 143 -7.23 -9.02 0.57
CA ILE A 143 -7.06 -7.60 0.32
C ILE A 143 -6.32 -7.42 -1.01
N GLY A 144 -6.96 -6.76 -1.97
CA GLY A 144 -6.30 -6.40 -3.23
C GLY A 144 -5.22 -5.33 -2.98
N VAL A 145 -4.07 -5.48 -3.63
CA VAL A 145 -2.97 -4.51 -3.48
C VAL A 145 -2.55 -4.02 -4.86
N LEU A 146 -2.48 -2.70 -5.02
CA LEU A 146 -1.85 -2.06 -6.18
C LEU A 146 -0.65 -1.25 -5.70
N ILE A 147 0.50 -1.53 -6.29
CA ILE A 147 1.77 -0.88 -5.94
C ILE A 147 2.25 -0.08 -7.14
N SER A 148 2.65 1.18 -6.93
CA SER A 148 3.55 1.90 -7.83
C SER A 148 4.91 2.00 -7.16
N ASP A 149 5.97 1.65 -7.87
CA ASP A 149 7.33 1.83 -7.37
C ASP A 149 8.32 1.87 -8.55
N HIS A 150 9.39 2.59 -8.37
CA HIS A 150 10.51 2.63 -9.32
C HIS A 150 11.54 1.51 -9.04
N ASN A 151 11.49 0.85 -7.88
CA ASN A 151 12.29 -0.32 -7.56
C ASN A 151 11.68 -1.57 -8.21
N VAL A 152 12.03 -1.78 -9.47
CA VAL A 152 11.46 -2.85 -10.30
C VAL A 152 11.65 -4.22 -9.70
N ARG A 153 12.87 -4.54 -9.22
CA ARG A 153 13.18 -5.88 -8.67
C ARG A 153 12.31 -6.19 -7.47
N ASP A 154 12.24 -5.27 -6.52
CA ASP A 154 11.48 -5.48 -5.30
C ASP A 154 9.99 -5.60 -5.56
N THR A 155 9.47 -4.77 -6.47
CA THR A 155 8.05 -4.76 -6.84
C THR A 155 7.68 -6.03 -7.60
N MET A 156 8.45 -6.42 -8.62
CA MET A 156 8.18 -7.61 -9.42
C MET A 156 8.24 -8.91 -8.59
N ASN A 157 9.06 -8.94 -7.53
CA ASN A 157 9.16 -10.10 -6.63
C ASN A 157 7.90 -10.37 -5.78
N ILE A 158 7.01 -9.39 -5.64
CA ILE A 158 5.81 -9.53 -4.79
C ILE A 158 4.50 -9.43 -5.59
N CYS A 159 4.56 -9.01 -6.84
CA CYS A 159 3.38 -8.84 -7.69
C CYS A 159 3.08 -10.11 -8.49
N SER A 160 1.79 -10.45 -8.62
CA SER A 160 1.31 -11.47 -9.54
C SER A 160 1.13 -10.95 -10.96
N LYS A 161 0.92 -9.64 -11.10
CA LYS A 161 0.69 -8.95 -12.37
C LYS A 161 1.40 -7.60 -12.37
N VAL A 162 1.98 -7.24 -13.50
CA VAL A 162 2.73 -5.99 -13.70
C VAL A 162 2.17 -5.24 -14.89
N LEU A 163 2.03 -3.93 -14.73
CA LEU A 163 1.69 -2.98 -15.78
C LEU A 163 2.85 -2.00 -15.93
N VAL A 164 3.42 -1.92 -17.10
CA VAL A 164 4.48 -0.93 -17.39
C VAL A 164 3.86 0.26 -18.10
N VAL A 165 4.00 1.44 -17.47
CA VAL A 165 3.45 2.69 -17.99
C VAL A 165 4.58 3.60 -18.44
N ASN A 166 4.49 4.09 -19.67
CA ASN A 166 5.43 5.06 -20.22
C ASN A 166 4.66 6.18 -20.93
N LYS A 167 4.98 7.45 -20.60
CA LYS A 167 4.33 8.65 -21.17
C LYS A 167 2.80 8.57 -21.16
N GLY A 168 2.23 8.07 -20.04
CA GLY A 168 0.78 7.95 -19.85
C GLY A 168 0.11 6.80 -20.59
N LYS A 169 0.87 5.89 -21.23
CA LYS A 169 0.35 4.72 -21.95
C LYS A 169 0.88 3.44 -21.32
N ILE A 170 0.02 2.41 -21.26
CA ILE A 170 0.46 1.06 -20.89
C ILE A 170 1.19 0.49 -22.09
N ILE A 171 2.49 0.22 -21.94
CA ILE A 171 3.35 -0.36 -22.98
C ILE A 171 3.52 -1.88 -22.84
N ALA A 172 3.33 -2.43 -21.65
CA ALA A 172 3.34 -3.87 -21.41
C ALA A 172 2.43 -4.22 -20.21
N ASN A 173 1.88 -5.43 -20.25
CA ASN A 173 1.00 -5.98 -19.22
C ASN A 173 1.14 -7.50 -19.19
N GLY A 174 1.53 -8.07 -18.05
CA GLY A 174 1.75 -9.52 -17.92
C GLY A 174 2.24 -9.91 -16.53
N SER A 175 2.64 -11.17 -16.40
CA SER A 175 3.35 -11.66 -15.21
C SER A 175 4.76 -11.04 -15.13
N PRO A 176 5.38 -10.98 -13.94
CA PRO A 176 6.76 -10.53 -13.79
C PRO A 176 7.73 -11.19 -14.75
N LYS A 177 7.58 -12.51 -14.98
CA LYS A 177 8.44 -13.29 -15.90
C LYS A 177 8.26 -12.89 -17.36
N GLU A 178 7.06 -12.56 -17.79
CA GLU A 178 6.79 -12.08 -19.16
C GLU A 178 7.35 -10.68 -19.34
N ILE A 179 7.10 -9.77 -18.39
CA ILE A 179 7.59 -8.39 -18.41
C ILE A 179 9.12 -8.33 -18.44
N ALA A 180 9.80 -9.19 -17.66
CA ALA A 180 11.26 -9.24 -17.63
C ALA A 180 11.89 -9.69 -18.96
N LYS A 181 11.13 -10.37 -19.82
CA LYS A 181 11.57 -10.84 -21.15
C LYS A 181 11.20 -9.87 -22.28
N ASP A 182 10.28 -8.94 -22.03
CA ASP A 182 9.80 -8.00 -23.04
C ASP A 182 10.91 -7.06 -23.49
N ASP A 183 11.21 -7.06 -24.79
CA ASP A 183 12.31 -6.30 -25.35
C ASP A 183 12.07 -4.79 -25.30
N LEU A 184 10.82 -4.35 -25.47
CA LEU A 184 10.45 -2.93 -25.34
C LEU A 184 10.64 -2.45 -23.90
N VAL A 185 10.24 -3.27 -22.92
CA VAL A 185 10.42 -2.95 -21.50
C VAL A 185 11.89 -2.89 -21.12
N LYS A 186 12.72 -3.82 -21.65
CA LYS A 186 14.17 -3.78 -21.46
C LYS A 186 14.80 -2.52 -22.05
N GLU A 187 14.39 -2.15 -23.25
CA GLU A 187 14.93 -0.97 -23.93
C GLU A 187 14.56 0.33 -23.18
N VAL A 188 13.30 0.47 -22.76
CA VAL A 188 12.74 1.74 -22.25
C VAL A 188 12.94 1.90 -20.74
N TYR A 189 12.98 0.78 -19.98
CA TYR A 189 12.86 0.84 -18.53
C TYR A 189 13.89 0.00 -17.76
N LEU A 190 14.11 -1.27 -18.12
CA LEU A 190 14.95 -2.18 -17.34
C LEU A 190 16.44 -2.07 -17.66
N GLY A 191 16.79 -1.66 -18.90
CA GLY A 191 18.13 -1.76 -19.44
C GLY A 191 18.42 -3.15 -20.05
N LYS A 192 19.27 -3.20 -21.08
CA LYS A 192 19.55 -4.41 -21.88
C LYS A 192 20.12 -5.58 -21.05
N ASN A 193 20.78 -5.30 -19.93
CA ASN A 193 21.45 -6.29 -19.09
C ASN A 193 20.63 -6.69 -17.84
N PHE A 194 19.34 -6.40 -17.82
CA PHE A 194 18.49 -6.77 -16.69
C PHE A 194 18.33 -8.29 -16.62
N LEU A 195 18.85 -8.89 -15.57
CA LEU A 195 18.64 -10.29 -15.21
C LEU A 195 17.61 -10.37 -14.10
N ALA A 196 16.52 -11.06 -14.37
CA ALA A 196 15.51 -11.38 -13.35
C ALA A 196 16.01 -12.59 -12.55
N GLU A 197 16.40 -12.37 -11.32
CA GLU A 197 16.73 -13.42 -10.35
C GLU A 197 15.48 -13.75 -9.53
N TRP A 198 14.72 -14.75 -9.96
CA TRP A 198 13.59 -15.38 -9.24
C TRP A 198 13.60 -16.88 -9.31
#